data_d9aede06c4f3ee618a33b957cf6e3738
#
_entry.id   d9aede06c4f3ee618a33b957cf6e3738
#
_cell.length_a   1.000
_cell.length_b   1.000
_cell.length_c   1.000
_cell.angle_alpha   90.00
_cell.angle_beta   90.00
_cell.angle_gamma   90.00
#
_symmetry.space_group_name_H-M   'P 1'
#
loop_
_entity.id
_entity.type
_entity.pdbx_description
1 polymer ?
#
loop_
_entity_poly.entity_id
_entity_poly.type
_entity_poly.pdbx_seq_one_letter_code
_entity_poly.pdbx_strand_id
1 'polypeptide(L)'
;MSPYHWTEVPRLVRDLLASTQVRYTQVDRTPEALDVLAIRFHHELVRIHPWPNGNGRHARLAADLLVSGWGRPRFSWGGAKHATRVSELRARYLGALKAADAGEFDELTRFARE
;
A
#
# COMPACT_ATOMS: atom_id res chain seq x y z
N MET A 1 -15.95 -1.94 0.44
CA MET A 1 -16.33 -2.53 1.74
C MET A 1 -15.31 -3.58 2.16
N SER A 2 -15.02 -3.66 3.45
CA SER A 2 -14.12 -4.67 3.99
C SER A 2 -14.78 -6.05 3.93
N PRO A 3 -14.03 -7.11 3.55
CA PRO A 3 -14.53 -8.49 3.66
C PRO A 3 -14.57 -9.00 5.11
N TYR A 4 -14.10 -8.19 6.07
CA TYR A 4 -13.97 -8.59 7.46
C TYR A 4 -15.01 -7.91 8.33
N HIS A 5 -15.40 -8.57 9.42
CA HIS A 5 -16.27 -7.98 10.42
C HIS A 5 -15.50 -6.92 11.21
N TRP A 6 -16.17 -5.82 11.56
CA TRP A 6 -15.51 -4.70 12.22
C TRP A 6 -14.83 -5.07 13.54
N THR A 7 -15.34 -6.07 14.27
CA THR A 7 -14.74 -6.54 15.52
C THR A 7 -13.37 -7.18 15.34
N GLU A 8 -13.07 -7.65 14.12
CA GLU A 8 -11.78 -8.28 13.79
C GLU A 8 -10.71 -7.27 13.40
N VAL A 9 -11.09 -6.03 13.08
CA VAL A 9 -10.18 -5.03 12.54
C VAL A 9 -8.95 -4.79 13.42
N PRO A 10 -9.07 -4.58 14.75
CA PRO A 10 -7.87 -4.36 15.57
C PRO A 10 -6.87 -5.51 15.51
N ARG A 11 -7.36 -6.75 15.54
CA ARG A 11 -6.51 -7.93 15.44
C ARG A 11 -5.84 -8.02 14.07
N LEU A 12 -6.61 -7.79 13.01
CA LEU A 12 -6.09 -7.85 11.64
C LEU A 12 -5.01 -6.81 11.40
N VAL A 13 -5.16 -5.59 11.91
CA VAL A 13 -4.14 -4.55 11.79
C VAL A 13 -2.88 -4.94 12.55
N ARG A 14 -3.00 -5.45 13.78
CA ARG A 14 -1.85 -5.92 14.56
C ARG A 14 -1.12 -7.06 13.86
N ASP A 15 -1.86 -8.03 13.32
CA ASP A 15 -1.29 -9.17 12.62
C ASP A 15 -0.57 -8.72 11.35
N LEU A 16 -1.14 -7.74 10.64
CA LEU A 16 -0.51 -7.18 9.45
C LEU A 16 0.81 -6.49 9.79
N LEU A 17 0.85 -5.69 10.84
CA LEU A 17 2.07 -5.03 11.29
C LEU A 17 3.13 -6.06 11.68
N ALA A 18 2.75 -7.07 12.47
CA ALA A 18 3.67 -8.12 12.91
C ALA A 18 4.23 -8.92 11.73
N SER A 19 3.36 -9.32 10.79
CA SER A 19 3.79 -10.08 9.62
C SER A 19 4.69 -9.27 8.70
N THR A 20 4.44 -7.96 8.58
CA THR A 20 5.28 -7.07 7.78
C THR A 20 6.67 -6.95 8.39
N GLN A 21 6.79 -6.85 9.71
CA GLN A 21 8.07 -6.83 10.40
C GLN A 21 8.85 -8.13 10.17
N VAL A 22 8.17 -9.27 10.24
CA VAL A 22 8.81 -10.58 9.95
C VAL A 22 9.30 -10.63 8.51
N ARG A 23 8.46 -10.22 7.55
CA ARG A 23 8.85 -10.19 6.14
C ARG A 23 10.04 -9.27 5.88
N TYR A 24 10.11 -8.15 6.58
CA TYR A 24 11.25 -7.22 6.46
C TYR A 24 12.57 -7.89 6.81
N THR A 25 12.57 -8.82 7.75
CA THR A 25 13.80 -9.56 8.11
C THR A 25 14.16 -10.62 7.09
N GLN A 26 13.22 -11.04 6.24
CA GLN A 26 13.38 -12.15 5.30
C GLN A 26 13.63 -11.71 3.87
N VAL A 27 13.26 -10.47 3.50
CA VAL A 27 13.47 -9.98 2.14
C VAL A 27 14.89 -9.44 1.96
N ASP A 28 15.38 -9.46 0.73
CA ASP A 28 16.56 -8.72 0.35
C ASP A 28 16.29 -7.22 0.56
N ARG A 29 17.30 -6.50 1.04
CA ARG A 29 17.14 -5.06 1.31
C ARG A 29 17.45 -4.22 0.08
N THR A 30 17.06 -4.70 -1.09
CA THR A 30 17.12 -3.93 -2.32
C THR A 30 15.99 -2.89 -2.31
N PRO A 31 16.17 -1.75 -2.99
CA PRO A 31 15.09 -0.77 -3.11
C PRO A 31 13.79 -1.36 -3.61
N GLU A 32 13.87 -2.23 -4.62
CA GLU A 32 12.70 -2.86 -5.22
C GLU A 32 11.96 -3.76 -4.24
N ALA A 33 12.68 -4.58 -3.50
CA ALA A 33 12.07 -5.49 -2.53
C ALA A 33 11.40 -4.74 -1.38
N LEU A 34 12.02 -3.67 -0.91
CA LEU A 34 11.44 -2.85 0.15
C LEU A 34 10.18 -2.12 -0.33
N ASP A 35 10.20 -1.62 -1.55
CA ASP A 35 9.02 -0.97 -2.13
C ASP A 35 7.86 -1.96 -2.27
N VAL A 36 8.11 -3.17 -2.76
CA VAL A 36 7.07 -4.20 -2.87
C VAL A 36 6.51 -4.57 -1.50
N LEU A 37 7.35 -4.68 -0.50
CA LEU A 37 6.91 -5.00 0.86
C LEU A 37 5.95 -3.93 1.40
N ALA A 38 6.29 -2.66 1.22
CA ALA A 38 5.44 -1.56 1.65
C ALA A 38 4.13 -1.52 0.87
N ILE A 39 4.18 -1.84 -0.42
CA ILE A 39 2.97 -1.88 -1.27
C ILE A 39 2.05 -3.03 -0.87
N ARG A 40 2.59 -4.19 -0.50
CA ARG A 40 1.78 -5.29 0.03
C ARG A 40 1.09 -4.88 1.34
N PHE A 41 1.81 -4.21 2.21
CA PHE A 41 1.23 -3.65 3.44
C PHE A 41 0.08 -2.68 3.11
N HIS A 42 0.30 -1.77 2.19
CA HIS A 42 -0.70 -0.82 1.73
C HIS A 42 -1.97 -1.54 1.23
N HIS A 43 -1.79 -2.52 0.35
CA HIS A 43 -2.90 -3.27 -0.23
C HIS A 43 -3.72 -3.99 0.85
N GLU A 44 -3.06 -4.68 1.77
CA GLU A 44 -3.75 -5.39 2.86
C GLU A 44 -4.47 -4.42 3.79
N LEU A 45 -3.88 -3.27 4.08
CA LEU A 45 -4.52 -2.27 4.93
C LEU A 45 -5.78 -1.70 4.28
N VAL A 46 -5.75 -1.48 2.96
CA VAL A 46 -6.95 -1.07 2.22
C VAL A 46 -8.04 -2.14 2.32
N ARG A 47 -7.67 -3.42 2.19
CA ARG A 47 -8.62 -4.54 2.30
C ARG A 47 -9.25 -4.65 3.68
N ILE A 48 -8.47 -4.44 4.72
CA ILE A 48 -8.98 -4.47 6.10
C ILE A 48 -10.02 -3.36 6.29
N HIS A 49 -9.83 -2.22 5.64
CA HIS A 49 -10.77 -1.11 5.66
C HIS A 49 -11.07 -0.65 7.10
N PRO A 50 -10.03 -0.20 7.85
CA PRO A 50 -10.19 0.06 9.29
C PRO A 50 -11.06 1.26 9.63
N TRP A 51 -11.30 2.15 8.66
CA TRP A 51 -12.04 3.38 8.88
C TRP A 51 -13.32 3.41 8.04
N PRO A 52 -14.35 4.18 8.41
CA PRO A 52 -15.54 4.35 7.58
C PRO A 52 -15.23 4.95 6.21
N ASN A 53 -14.22 5.85 6.14
CA ASN A 53 -13.76 6.45 4.90
C ASN A 53 -12.29 6.84 5.04
N GLY A 54 -11.66 7.26 3.94
CA GLY A 54 -10.26 7.69 3.96
C GLY A 54 -9.26 6.54 4.03
N ASN A 55 -9.67 5.29 3.79
CA ASN A 55 -8.79 4.13 3.93
C ASN A 55 -7.63 4.15 2.95
N GLY A 56 -7.85 4.59 1.71
CA GLY A 56 -6.77 4.73 0.73
C GLY A 56 -5.74 5.76 1.18
N ARG A 57 -6.18 6.88 1.69
CA ARG A 57 -5.30 7.96 2.19
C ARG A 57 -4.44 7.49 3.35
N HIS A 58 -5.06 6.84 4.33
CA HIS A 58 -4.36 6.31 5.50
C HIS A 58 -3.37 5.22 5.12
N ALA A 59 -3.77 4.33 4.22
CA ALA A 59 -2.90 3.25 3.76
C ALA A 59 -1.68 3.78 2.97
N ARG A 60 -1.89 4.81 2.15
CA ARG A 60 -0.78 5.46 1.43
C ARG A 60 0.20 6.13 2.39
N LEU A 61 -0.32 6.85 3.38
CA LEU A 61 0.54 7.46 4.39
C LEU A 61 1.31 6.42 5.19
N ALA A 62 0.67 5.32 5.57
CA ALA A 62 1.32 4.25 6.30
C ALA A 62 2.46 3.62 5.49
N ALA A 63 2.23 3.38 4.19
CA ALA A 63 3.27 2.86 3.30
C ALA A 63 4.44 3.84 3.16
N ASP A 64 4.15 5.14 3.05
CA ASP A 64 5.18 6.19 3.01
C ASP A 64 6.04 6.18 4.27
N LEU A 65 5.42 6.03 5.42
CA LEU A 65 6.13 5.97 6.70
C LEU A 65 7.03 4.73 6.79
N LEU A 66 6.55 3.59 6.28
CA LEU A 66 7.35 2.36 6.27
C LEU A 66 8.61 2.54 5.41
N VAL A 67 8.47 2.95 4.17
CA VAL A 67 9.63 3.09 3.27
C VAL A 67 10.58 4.17 3.77
N SER A 68 10.06 5.24 4.33
CA SER A 68 10.86 6.30 4.93
C SER A 68 11.68 5.76 6.11
N GLY A 69 11.06 4.96 6.97
CA GLY A 69 11.74 4.30 8.09
C GLY A 69 12.80 3.29 7.65
N TRP A 70 12.68 2.75 6.46
CA TRP A 70 13.66 1.84 5.86
C TRP A 70 14.72 2.54 5.01
N GLY A 71 14.76 3.87 5.05
CA GLY A 71 15.74 4.67 4.32
C GLY A 71 15.41 4.88 2.87
N ARG A 72 14.18 4.65 2.45
CA ARG A 72 13.72 4.86 1.08
C ARG A 72 12.95 6.18 0.97
N PRO A 73 12.96 6.83 -0.20
CA PRO A 73 12.11 8.01 -0.41
C PRO A 73 10.63 7.65 -0.32
N ARG A 74 9.83 8.60 0.11
CA ARG A 74 8.38 8.45 0.12
C ARG A 74 7.86 8.24 -1.30
N PHE A 75 6.76 7.51 -1.40
CA PHE A 75 6.07 7.34 -2.68
C PHE A 75 5.44 8.64 -3.16
N SER A 76 5.28 8.78 -4.45
CA SER A 76 4.63 9.94 -5.07
C SER A 76 3.19 9.67 -5.52
N TRP A 77 2.80 8.40 -5.58
CA TRP A 77 1.44 7.96 -5.92
C TRP A 77 0.92 8.62 -7.20
N GLY A 78 1.72 8.61 -8.23
CA GLY A 78 1.40 9.19 -9.52
C GLY A 78 1.52 10.71 -9.60
N GLY A 79 1.81 11.38 -8.48
CA GLY A 79 1.86 12.84 -8.40
C GLY A 79 3.09 13.48 -9.03
N ALA A 80 4.12 12.69 -9.37
CA ALA A 80 5.33 13.21 -10.01
C ALA A 80 5.14 13.50 -11.50
N LYS A 81 4.10 12.94 -12.13
CA LYS A 81 3.78 13.21 -13.53
C LYS A 81 2.86 14.40 -13.65
N HIS A 82 3.33 15.42 -14.32
CA HIS A 82 2.55 16.64 -14.52
C HIS A 82 1.41 16.42 -15.51
N ALA A 83 0.39 17.28 -15.40
CA ALA A 83 -0.75 17.33 -16.32
C ALA A 83 -1.68 16.10 -16.25
N THR A 84 -1.51 15.20 -15.31
CA THR A 84 -2.43 14.09 -15.12
C THR A 84 -3.65 14.56 -14.33
N ARG A 85 -4.83 14.31 -14.86
CA ARG A 85 -6.08 14.66 -14.17
C ARG A 85 -6.28 13.78 -12.94
N VAL A 86 -6.91 14.34 -11.91
CA VAL A 86 -7.25 13.61 -10.68
C VAL A 86 -8.08 12.37 -10.99
N SER A 87 -9.02 12.46 -11.92
CA SER A 87 -9.85 11.33 -12.34
C SER A 87 -9.03 10.20 -12.97
N GLU A 88 -8.00 10.55 -13.75
CA GLU A 88 -7.10 9.58 -14.36
C GLU A 88 -6.21 8.92 -13.32
N LEU A 89 -5.67 9.69 -12.37
CA LEU A 89 -4.90 9.15 -11.26
C LEU A 89 -5.73 8.16 -10.44
N ARG A 90 -6.97 8.53 -10.14
CA ARG A 90 -7.86 7.65 -9.39
C ARG A 90 -8.16 6.37 -10.15
N ALA A 91 -8.43 6.45 -11.46
CA ALA A 91 -8.68 5.27 -12.28
C ALA A 91 -7.48 4.34 -12.33
N ARG A 92 -6.27 4.90 -12.47
CA ARG A 92 -5.03 4.11 -12.46
C ARG A 92 -4.81 3.43 -11.11
N TYR A 93 -5.03 4.16 -10.03
CA TYR A 93 -4.89 3.63 -8.68
C TYR A 93 -5.87 2.47 -8.43
N LEU A 94 -7.14 2.65 -8.79
CA LEU A 94 -8.16 1.61 -8.61
C LEU A 94 -7.85 0.38 -9.48
N GLY A 95 -7.38 0.57 -10.70
CA GLY A 95 -6.95 -0.52 -11.58
C GLY A 95 -5.76 -1.28 -10.99
N ALA A 96 -4.79 -0.56 -10.43
CA ALA A 96 -3.63 -1.16 -9.80
C ALA A 96 -4.00 -1.94 -8.53
N LEU A 97 -4.94 -1.44 -7.74
CA LEU A 97 -5.48 -2.16 -6.59
C LEU A 97 -6.17 -3.46 -7.01
N LYS A 98 -6.92 -3.41 -8.11
CA LYS A 98 -7.60 -4.59 -8.64
C LYS A 98 -6.59 -5.65 -9.09
N ALA A 99 -5.51 -5.26 -9.74
CA ALA A 99 -4.44 -6.18 -10.11
C ALA A 99 -3.79 -6.79 -8.86
N ALA A 100 -3.58 -5.98 -7.82
CA ALA A 100 -3.04 -6.44 -6.55
C ALA A 100 -3.97 -7.45 -5.85
N ASP A 101 -5.28 -7.32 -6.01
CA ASP A 101 -6.24 -8.30 -5.50
C ASP A 101 -6.01 -9.68 -6.11
N ALA A 102 -5.49 -9.74 -7.34
CA ALA A 102 -5.12 -10.99 -8.02
C ALA A 102 -3.67 -11.43 -7.71
N GLY A 103 -2.99 -10.75 -6.80
CA GLY A 103 -1.62 -11.06 -6.40
C GLY A 103 -0.54 -10.38 -7.24
N GLU A 104 -0.92 -9.46 -8.13
CA GLU A 104 0.02 -8.76 -9.02
C GLU A 104 0.28 -7.35 -8.50
N PHE A 105 1.44 -7.15 -7.88
CA PHE A 105 1.79 -5.90 -7.21
C PHE A 105 2.63 -4.95 -8.07
N ASP A 106 3.09 -5.38 -9.24
CA ASP A 106 4.00 -4.59 -10.07
C ASP A 106 3.37 -3.26 -10.51
N GLU A 107 2.12 -3.30 -10.93
CA GLU A 107 1.42 -2.11 -11.40
C GLU A 107 1.23 -1.10 -10.28
N LEU A 108 0.83 -1.56 -9.08
CA LEU A 108 0.64 -0.69 -7.93
C LEU A 108 1.98 -0.10 -7.47
N THR A 109 3.04 -0.90 -7.45
CA THR A 109 4.38 -0.44 -7.08
C THR A 109 4.88 0.61 -8.07
N ARG A 110 4.68 0.40 -9.36
CA ARG A 110 5.06 1.36 -10.40
C ARG A 110 4.28 2.66 -10.24
N PHE A 111 2.97 2.57 -10.06
CA PHE A 111 2.12 3.74 -9.83
C PHE A 111 2.58 4.54 -8.62
N ALA A 112 2.90 3.87 -7.54
CA ALA A 112 3.33 4.53 -6.30
C ALA A 112 4.62 5.33 -6.48
N ARG A 113 5.53 4.87 -7.36
CA ARG A 113 6.80 5.56 -7.62
C ARG A 113 6.71 6.62 -8.72
N GLU A 114 5.63 6.70 -9.44
CA GLU A 114 5.40 7.72 -10.45
C GLU A 114 4.82 8.99 -9.83
#